data_52a5628733724a6607d103249e4c42ba
#
_entry.id   52a5628733724a6607d103249e4c42ba
#
_cell.length_a   1.000
_cell.length_b   1.000
_cell.length_c   1.000
_cell.angle_alpha   90.00
_cell.angle_beta   90.00
_cell.angle_gamma   90.00
#
_symmetry.space_group_name_H-M   'P 1'
#
loop_
_entity.id
_entity.type
_entity.pdbx_description
1 polymer ?
#
loop_
_entity_poly.entity_id
_entity_poly.type
_entity_poly.pdbx_seq_one_letter_code
_entity_poly.pdbx_strand_id
1 'polypeptide(L)'
;MKTKITTSFIVTLTLIFASCTSTDTNQIADLAKSWVVSSYKSKEASLSMVSENMSDEGYNIGSRYIGFGFNFEADAMETDGMVVTNVIEGGPASSVLEVGDKFISVNDVIVSKESVDSGSLSFRGKPGVPVNASILRNDNEISITVERGIVEPKYSKEQILQNITNADADSWGENSLGYEIREVVTDLTQRIVYVKTWDKSLDEFSGLEAEVINLTRFEFDKNGKVLTVGNMSENELFLRQTGWSITR
;
A
#
# COMPACT_ATOMS: atom_id res chain seq x y z
N MET A 1 8.73 -34.73 -79.46
CA MET A 1 7.68 -34.44 -78.48
C MET A 1 8.32 -34.10 -77.13
N LYS A 2 8.32 -32.84 -76.70
CA LYS A 2 8.89 -32.43 -75.42
C LYS A 2 7.70 -32.09 -74.51
N THR A 3 7.51 -32.90 -73.49
CA THR A 3 6.47 -32.72 -72.47
C THR A 3 6.96 -31.71 -71.45
N LYS A 4 6.26 -30.61 -71.31
CA LYS A 4 6.48 -29.62 -70.26
C LYS A 4 5.71 -30.03 -69.01
N ILE A 5 6.41 -30.28 -67.92
CA ILE A 5 5.82 -30.46 -66.57
C ILE A 5 5.72 -29.12 -65.95
N THR A 6 4.49 -28.69 -65.70
CA THR A 6 4.21 -27.42 -64.96
C THR A 6 4.02 -27.79 -63.50
N THR A 7 5.00 -27.43 -62.67
CA THR A 7 4.92 -27.61 -61.23
C THR A 7 4.15 -26.45 -60.62
N SER A 8 2.93 -26.73 -60.12
CA SER A 8 2.09 -25.76 -59.41
C SER A 8 2.54 -25.70 -57.95
N PHE A 9 3.04 -24.55 -57.56
CA PHE A 9 3.39 -24.27 -56.15
C PHE A 9 2.15 -23.76 -55.41
N ILE A 10 1.56 -24.61 -54.58
CA ILE A 10 0.48 -24.20 -53.65
C ILE A 10 1.14 -23.58 -52.43
N VAL A 11 1.11 -22.26 -52.29
CA VAL A 11 1.49 -21.55 -51.08
C VAL A 11 0.32 -21.62 -50.10
N THR A 12 0.41 -22.52 -49.13
CA THR A 12 -0.54 -22.61 -48.03
C THR A 12 -0.20 -21.50 -47.03
N LEU A 13 -0.96 -20.41 -47.07
CA LEU A 13 -0.89 -19.32 -46.09
C LEU A 13 -1.55 -19.78 -44.78
N THR A 14 -0.75 -20.26 -43.85
CA THR A 14 -1.22 -20.58 -42.48
C THR A 14 -1.44 -19.31 -41.72
N LEU A 15 -2.69 -18.88 -41.62
CA LEU A 15 -3.11 -17.81 -40.69
C LEU A 15 -3.04 -18.38 -39.27
N ILE A 16 -1.97 -18.06 -38.55
CA ILE A 16 -1.88 -18.26 -37.11
C ILE A 16 -2.73 -17.15 -36.46
N PHE A 17 -4.00 -17.45 -36.20
CA PHE A 17 -4.77 -16.66 -35.25
C PHE A 17 -4.19 -16.94 -33.88
N ALA A 18 -3.38 -16.00 -33.37
CA ALA A 18 -3.04 -15.96 -31.96
C ALA A 18 -4.33 -15.69 -31.18
N SER A 19 -4.99 -16.73 -30.70
CA SER A 19 -6.07 -16.62 -29.73
C SER A 19 -5.44 -16.33 -28.35
N CYS A 20 -4.97 -15.12 -28.18
CA CYS A 20 -4.53 -14.59 -26.89
C CYS A 20 -5.60 -13.65 -26.38
N THR A 21 -6.62 -14.12 -25.65
CA THR A 21 -7.43 -13.14 -24.90
C THR A 21 -8.30 -13.72 -23.79
N SER A 22 -8.73 -14.96 -23.83
CA SER A 22 -9.62 -15.47 -22.77
C SER A 22 -8.88 -16.06 -21.57
N THR A 23 -7.68 -16.57 -21.77
CA THR A 23 -6.87 -17.19 -20.70
C THR A 23 -6.28 -16.12 -19.76
N ASP A 24 -5.80 -15.00 -20.33
CA ASP A 24 -5.18 -13.92 -19.56
C ASP A 24 -6.20 -13.19 -18.66
N THR A 25 -7.45 -13.01 -19.12
CA THR A 25 -8.50 -12.33 -18.33
C THR A 25 -8.82 -13.06 -17.04
N ASN A 26 -9.01 -14.37 -17.12
CA ASN A 26 -9.35 -15.17 -15.95
C ASN A 26 -8.17 -15.23 -14.97
N GLN A 27 -6.94 -15.32 -15.49
CA GLN A 27 -5.76 -15.49 -14.68
C GLN A 27 -5.49 -14.28 -13.75
N ILE A 28 -5.48 -13.05 -14.24
CA ILE A 28 -5.25 -11.86 -13.41
C ILE A 28 -6.44 -11.57 -12.48
N ALA A 29 -7.67 -11.81 -12.94
CA ALA A 29 -8.86 -11.67 -12.09
C ALA A 29 -8.88 -12.69 -10.95
N ASP A 30 -8.51 -13.96 -11.23
CA ASP A 30 -8.43 -15.00 -10.22
C ASP A 30 -7.27 -14.77 -9.25
N LEU A 31 -6.14 -14.24 -9.73
CA LEU A 31 -5.03 -13.84 -8.86
C LEU A 31 -5.43 -12.69 -7.94
N ALA A 32 -6.11 -11.65 -8.45
CA ALA A 32 -6.61 -10.53 -7.63
C ALA A 32 -7.58 -11.01 -6.54
N LYS A 33 -8.53 -11.91 -6.88
CA LYS A 33 -9.42 -12.53 -5.89
C LYS A 33 -8.64 -13.33 -4.83
N SER A 34 -7.68 -14.16 -5.29
CA SER A 34 -6.87 -14.98 -4.39
C SER A 34 -6.00 -14.13 -3.46
N TRP A 35 -5.51 -12.98 -3.95
CA TRP A 35 -4.80 -12.02 -3.12
C TRP A 35 -5.67 -11.50 -1.97
N VAL A 36 -6.88 -11.03 -2.29
CA VAL A 36 -7.83 -10.58 -1.28
C VAL A 36 -8.15 -11.69 -0.28
N VAL A 37 -8.46 -12.90 -0.76
CA VAL A 37 -8.74 -14.05 0.12
C VAL A 37 -7.56 -14.37 1.04
N SER A 38 -6.32 -14.30 0.52
CA SER A 38 -5.12 -14.60 1.33
C SER A 38 -4.95 -13.63 2.50
N SER A 39 -5.32 -12.35 2.32
CA SER A 39 -5.21 -11.33 3.38
C SER A 39 -6.16 -11.57 4.56
N TYR A 40 -7.28 -12.24 4.33
CA TYR A 40 -8.21 -12.65 5.41
C TYR A 40 -7.90 -14.02 5.99
N LYS A 41 -7.14 -14.84 5.28
CA LYS A 41 -6.94 -16.24 5.65
C LYS A 41 -5.92 -16.43 6.76
N SER A 42 -4.70 -15.96 6.56
CA SER A 42 -3.62 -15.98 7.56
C SER A 42 -2.42 -15.16 7.10
N LYS A 43 -1.55 -14.86 8.06
CA LYS A 43 -0.25 -14.23 7.83
C LYS A 43 0.59 -14.99 6.81
N GLU A 44 0.69 -16.31 6.93
CA GLU A 44 1.47 -17.17 6.04
C GLU A 44 0.91 -17.17 4.62
N ALA A 45 -0.43 -17.19 4.48
CA ALA A 45 -1.08 -17.11 3.17
C ALA A 45 -0.77 -15.77 2.50
N SER A 46 -0.77 -14.67 3.25
CA SER A 46 -0.40 -13.34 2.76
C SER A 46 1.06 -13.24 2.36
N LEU A 47 1.98 -13.78 3.19
CA LEU A 47 3.41 -13.85 2.87
C LEU A 47 3.68 -14.61 1.57
N SER A 48 3.10 -15.82 1.43
CA SER A 48 3.24 -16.62 0.21
C SER A 48 2.68 -15.88 -1.00
N MET A 49 1.50 -15.29 -0.86
CA MET A 49 0.85 -14.54 -1.95
C MET A 49 1.72 -13.39 -2.45
N VAL A 50 2.23 -12.54 -1.56
CA VAL A 50 3.10 -11.41 -1.92
C VAL A 50 4.43 -11.90 -2.49
N SER A 51 5.07 -12.86 -1.84
CA SER A 51 6.37 -13.40 -2.27
C SER A 51 6.33 -13.96 -3.69
N GLU A 52 5.32 -14.76 -3.99
CA GLU A 52 5.23 -15.51 -5.25
C GLU A 52 4.62 -14.69 -6.38
N ASN A 53 3.67 -13.78 -6.07
CA ASN A 53 2.82 -13.16 -7.08
C ASN A 53 3.02 -11.66 -7.27
N MET A 54 3.79 -11.00 -6.41
CA MET A 54 4.16 -9.60 -6.62
C MET A 54 5.44 -9.51 -7.46
N SER A 55 5.47 -8.57 -8.40
CA SER A 55 6.68 -8.20 -9.14
C SER A 55 7.76 -7.71 -8.18
N ASP A 56 9.04 -7.91 -8.49
CA ASP A 56 10.13 -7.40 -7.65
C ASP A 56 10.19 -5.87 -7.64
N GLU A 57 9.68 -5.22 -8.71
CA GLU A 57 9.50 -3.77 -8.79
C GLU A 57 8.14 -3.32 -8.26
N GLY A 58 7.35 -4.25 -7.73
CA GLY A 58 5.99 -3.99 -7.27
C GLY A 58 5.93 -3.19 -5.97
N TYR A 59 4.84 -2.44 -5.80
CA TYR A 59 4.60 -1.68 -4.59
C TYR A 59 3.11 -1.61 -4.21
N ASN A 60 2.86 -1.43 -2.92
CA ASN A 60 1.55 -1.10 -2.38
C ASN A 60 1.42 0.43 -2.24
N ILE A 61 0.29 0.96 -2.67
CA ILE A 61 -0.09 2.36 -2.46
C ILE A 61 -0.81 2.45 -1.11
N GLY A 62 -0.15 3.07 -0.13
CA GLY A 62 -0.74 3.30 1.18
C GLY A 62 -1.78 4.43 1.17
N SER A 63 -2.55 4.53 2.24
CA SER A 63 -3.52 5.62 2.41
C SER A 63 -2.82 6.96 2.45
N ARG A 64 -3.29 7.91 1.63
CA ARG A 64 -2.77 9.28 1.61
C ARG A 64 -3.12 10.01 2.90
N TYR A 65 -2.23 10.86 3.36
CA TYR A 65 -2.44 11.70 4.54
C TYR A 65 -1.78 13.07 4.40
N ILE A 66 -2.10 13.99 5.29
CA ILE A 66 -1.43 15.29 5.38
C ILE A 66 -0.32 15.21 6.42
N GLY A 67 0.91 15.49 6.03
CA GLY A 67 2.06 15.40 6.93
C GLY A 67 3.39 15.71 6.29
N PHE A 68 4.47 15.22 6.88
CA PHE A 68 5.86 15.37 6.42
C PHE A 68 6.26 14.31 5.39
N GLY A 69 5.90 13.06 5.61
CA GLY A 69 6.28 11.94 4.74
C GLY A 69 7.60 11.29 5.13
N PHE A 70 7.66 10.73 6.33
CA PHE A 70 8.77 9.89 6.80
C PHE A 70 8.24 8.78 7.71
N ASN A 71 9.09 7.77 7.95
CA ASN A 71 8.84 6.70 8.91
C ASN A 71 9.94 6.71 9.98
N PHE A 72 9.62 6.18 11.16
CA PHE A 72 10.54 5.92 12.27
C PHE A 72 10.09 4.66 13.02
N GLU A 73 10.96 4.05 13.80
CA GLU A 73 10.65 2.89 14.63
C GLU A 73 10.09 3.35 15.98
N ALA A 74 8.80 3.13 16.20
CA ALA A 74 8.13 3.54 17.44
C ALA A 74 8.69 2.81 18.67
N ASP A 75 9.04 1.52 18.53
CA ASP A 75 9.60 0.69 19.60
C ASP A 75 11.01 1.12 20.03
N ALA A 76 11.75 1.77 19.13
CA ALA A 76 13.10 2.28 19.42
C ALA A 76 13.08 3.69 20.06
N MET A 77 11.92 4.29 20.30
CA MET A 77 11.81 5.66 20.85
C MET A 77 12.47 5.85 22.20
N GLU A 78 12.45 4.82 23.07
CA GLU A 78 13.06 4.91 24.42
C GLU A 78 14.59 4.82 24.38
N THR A 79 15.17 4.15 23.40
CA THR A 79 16.61 3.93 23.27
C THR A 79 17.25 4.93 22.31
N ASP A 80 16.71 5.03 21.12
CA ASP A 80 17.33 5.75 20.01
C ASP A 80 16.64 7.10 19.70
N GLY A 81 15.43 7.32 20.25
CA GLY A 81 14.58 8.47 19.94
C GLY A 81 13.93 8.35 18.55
N MET A 82 13.39 9.45 18.05
CA MET A 82 12.73 9.45 16.73
C MET A 82 13.77 9.58 15.60
N VAL A 83 14.30 8.46 15.17
CA VAL A 83 15.24 8.37 14.04
C VAL A 83 14.50 8.07 12.76
N VAL A 84 14.74 8.86 11.72
CA VAL A 84 14.15 8.67 10.38
C VAL A 84 14.71 7.39 9.77
N THR A 85 13.84 6.41 9.53
CA THR A 85 14.20 5.13 8.90
C THR A 85 13.87 5.10 7.41
N ASN A 86 12.94 5.94 6.97
CA ASN A 86 12.60 6.11 5.56
C ASN A 86 12.04 7.50 5.30
N VAL A 87 12.35 8.09 4.16
CA VAL A 87 11.76 9.33 3.66
C VAL A 87 10.92 9.00 2.44
N ILE A 88 9.63 9.38 2.47
CA ILE A 88 8.70 9.07 1.39
C ILE A 88 9.00 10.00 0.20
N GLU A 89 9.35 9.39 -0.92
CA GLU A 89 9.70 10.09 -2.15
C GLU A 89 8.53 10.99 -2.61
N GLY A 90 8.83 12.22 -3.00
CA GLY A 90 7.83 13.22 -3.38
C GLY A 90 6.98 13.76 -2.22
N GLY A 91 7.23 13.30 -1.00
CA GLY A 91 6.59 13.86 0.20
C GLY A 91 7.17 15.23 0.58
N PRO A 92 6.45 16.02 1.40
CA PRO A 92 6.86 17.39 1.77
C PRO A 92 8.27 17.52 2.35
N ALA A 93 8.71 16.55 3.14
CA ALA A 93 10.04 16.58 3.75
C ALA A 93 11.14 15.92 2.88
N SER A 94 10.81 15.40 1.70
CA SER A 94 11.75 14.61 0.87
C SER A 94 12.98 15.38 0.39
N SER A 95 12.93 16.72 0.38
CA SER A 95 14.06 17.57 0.01
C SER A 95 14.94 18.01 1.19
N VAL A 96 14.51 17.76 2.43
CA VAL A 96 15.18 18.28 3.63
C VAL A 96 15.54 17.21 4.65
N LEU A 97 14.83 16.08 4.70
CA LEU A 97 15.13 14.95 5.57
C LEU A 97 15.96 13.89 4.87
N GLU A 98 16.81 13.22 5.66
CA GLU A 98 17.59 12.06 5.26
C GLU A 98 17.37 10.91 6.25
N VAL A 99 17.56 9.68 5.78
CA VAL A 99 17.57 8.51 6.67
C VAL A 99 18.72 8.66 7.68
N GLY A 100 18.43 8.42 8.95
CA GLY A 100 19.36 8.62 10.06
C GLY A 100 19.23 9.97 10.77
N ASP A 101 18.47 10.92 10.24
CA ASP A 101 18.14 12.16 10.98
C ASP A 101 17.38 11.81 12.25
N LYS A 102 17.72 12.47 13.37
CA LYS A 102 17.03 12.26 14.64
C LYS A 102 16.31 13.55 15.03
N PHE A 103 15.00 13.51 15.18
CA PHE A 103 14.23 14.65 15.63
C PHE A 103 14.50 14.97 17.10
N ILE A 104 14.76 16.26 17.39
CA ILE A 104 14.98 16.82 18.73
C ILE A 104 13.74 17.55 19.19
N SER A 105 13.17 18.42 18.34
CA SER A 105 11.95 19.17 18.64
C SER A 105 11.12 19.42 17.39
N VAL A 106 9.81 19.64 17.59
CA VAL A 106 8.85 20.00 16.54
C VAL A 106 7.95 21.10 17.07
N ASN A 107 7.99 22.31 16.49
CA ASN A 107 7.30 23.51 16.97
C ASN A 107 7.49 23.71 18.49
N ASP A 108 8.75 23.71 18.94
CA ASP A 108 9.17 23.84 20.33
C ASP A 108 8.74 22.72 21.30
N VAL A 109 8.05 21.68 20.80
CA VAL A 109 7.76 20.47 21.57
C VAL A 109 8.94 19.52 21.46
N ILE A 110 9.53 19.15 22.59
CA ILE A 110 10.64 18.17 22.63
C ILE A 110 10.12 16.82 22.23
N VAL A 111 10.87 16.14 21.33
CA VAL A 111 10.55 14.79 20.88
C VAL A 111 10.91 13.79 21.98
N SER A 112 9.92 13.10 22.48
CA SER A 112 10.03 12.03 23.48
C SER A 112 8.96 10.99 23.25
N LYS A 113 9.05 9.83 23.91
CA LYS A 113 7.98 8.83 23.85
C LYS A 113 6.64 9.44 24.29
N GLU A 114 6.62 10.22 25.36
CA GLU A 114 5.40 10.89 25.85
C GLU A 114 4.76 11.82 24.80
N SER A 115 5.59 12.63 24.10
CA SER A 115 5.08 13.54 23.05
C SER A 115 4.57 12.80 21.83
N VAL A 116 5.12 11.62 21.52
CA VAL A 116 4.61 10.73 20.46
C VAL A 116 3.29 10.10 20.89
N ASP A 117 3.23 9.48 22.07
CA ASP A 117 2.04 8.77 22.56
C ASP A 117 0.85 9.74 22.77
N SER A 118 1.12 10.97 23.23
CA SER A 118 0.09 12.00 23.39
C SER A 118 -0.35 12.65 22.07
N GLY A 119 0.36 12.38 20.95
CA GLY A 119 0.08 13.00 19.65
C GLY A 119 0.35 14.52 19.63
N SER A 120 1.19 15.04 20.56
CA SER A 120 1.49 16.47 20.65
C SER A 120 2.44 16.99 19.56
N LEU A 121 3.10 16.09 18.84
CA LEU A 121 4.00 16.45 17.73
C LEU A 121 3.20 16.77 16.46
N SER A 122 3.36 17.98 15.93
CA SER A 122 2.54 18.52 14.84
C SER A 122 3.04 18.13 13.43
N PHE A 123 3.51 16.89 13.23
CA PHE A 123 3.86 16.39 11.91
C PHE A 123 2.66 16.29 10.96
N ARG A 124 1.45 16.09 11.50
CA ARG A 124 0.17 16.05 10.78
C ARG A 124 -0.64 17.32 11.03
N GLY A 125 -1.64 17.59 10.20
CA GLY A 125 -2.53 18.74 10.39
C GLY A 125 -2.95 19.37 9.07
N LYS A 126 -3.20 20.68 9.03
CA LYS A 126 -3.64 21.38 7.82
C LYS A 126 -2.51 21.46 6.79
N PRO A 127 -2.82 21.25 5.47
CA PRO A 127 -1.83 21.43 4.40
C PRO A 127 -1.40 22.89 4.27
N GLY A 128 -0.18 23.12 3.79
CA GLY A 128 0.38 24.47 3.59
C GLY A 128 0.80 25.19 4.87
N VAL A 129 0.63 24.57 6.04
CA VAL A 129 1.07 25.15 7.30
C VAL A 129 2.51 24.74 7.57
N PRO A 130 3.45 25.71 7.70
CA PRO A 130 4.84 25.41 8.01
C PRO A 130 4.98 24.86 9.43
N VAL A 131 5.88 23.94 9.60
CA VAL A 131 6.30 23.35 10.88
C VAL A 131 7.80 23.46 10.98
N ASN A 132 8.27 24.06 12.06
CA ASN A 132 9.69 24.16 12.38
C ASN A 132 10.11 22.93 13.18
N ALA A 133 11.24 22.35 12.85
CA ALA A 133 11.79 21.24 13.61
C ALA A 133 13.30 21.38 13.75
N SER A 134 13.84 20.87 14.85
CA SER A 134 15.26 20.68 15.05
C SER A 134 15.58 19.20 14.94
N ILE A 135 16.57 18.86 14.12
CA ILE A 135 17.06 17.51 13.91
C ILE A 135 18.55 17.43 14.21
N LEU A 136 19.02 16.25 14.60
CA LEU A 136 20.43 15.92 14.69
C LEU A 136 20.83 15.11 13.46
N ARG A 137 21.79 15.62 12.67
CA ARG A 137 22.38 14.96 11.50
C ARG A 137 23.89 14.92 11.66
N ASN A 138 24.49 13.74 11.75
CA ASN A 138 25.94 13.57 11.99
C ASN A 138 26.44 14.40 13.16
N ASP A 139 25.75 14.31 14.31
CA ASP A 139 26.00 15.05 15.55
C ASP A 139 25.90 16.58 15.47
N ASN A 140 25.38 17.11 14.37
CA ASN A 140 25.11 18.53 14.22
C ASN A 140 23.61 18.81 14.30
N GLU A 141 23.22 19.75 15.13
CA GLU A 141 21.85 20.23 15.21
C GLU A 141 21.53 21.14 14.02
N ILE A 142 20.45 20.82 13.31
CA ILE A 142 20.00 21.52 12.10
C ILE A 142 18.53 21.91 12.30
N SER A 143 18.23 23.19 12.07
CA SER A 143 16.84 23.65 12.01
C SER A 143 16.30 23.46 10.59
N ILE A 144 15.13 22.85 10.49
CA ILE A 144 14.40 22.67 9.23
C ILE A 144 13.00 23.26 9.33
N THR A 145 12.44 23.66 8.20
CA THR A 145 11.05 24.07 8.08
C THR A 145 10.41 23.28 6.96
N VAL A 146 9.30 22.61 7.24
CA VAL A 146 8.55 21.80 6.27
C VAL A 146 7.11 22.27 6.23
N GLU A 147 6.61 22.65 5.06
CA GLU A 147 5.18 22.86 4.88
C GLU A 147 4.49 21.51 4.74
N ARG A 148 3.50 21.23 5.60
CA ARG A 148 2.71 20.00 5.51
C ARG A 148 1.98 19.91 4.17
N GLY A 149 2.04 18.76 3.54
CA GLY A 149 1.38 18.50 2.27
C GLY A 149 0.81 17.09 2.20
N ILE A 150 0.28 16.74 1.03
CA ILE A 150 -0.21 15.40 0.78
C ILE A 150 1.00 14.46 0.67
N VAL A 151 0.97 13.40 1.47
CA VAL A 151 1.92 12.31 1.42
C VAL A 151 1.23 11.12 0.78
N GLU A 152 1.89 10.49 -0.18
CA GLU A 152 1.41 9.28 -0.87
C GLU A 152 2.40 8.14 -0.64
N PRO A 153 2.20 7.33 0.43
CA PRO A 153 3.13 6.28 0.78
C PRO A 153 3.14 5.18 -0.29
N LYS A 154 4.34 4.71 -0.62
CA LYS A 154 4.54 3.51 -1.44
C LYS A 154 5.43 2.55 -0.66
N TYR A 155 4.97 1.31 -0.53
CA TYR A 155 5.70 0.26 0.15
C TYR A 155 6.17 -0.75 -0.87
N SER A 156 7.49 -0.94 -1.00
CA SER A 156 8.07 -1.95 -1.90
C SER A 156 7.66 -3.37 -1.48
N LYS A 157 7.79 -4.33 -2.37
CA LYS A 157 7.58 -5.75 -2.06
C LYS A 157 8.33 -6.18 -0.79
N GLU A 158 9.59 -5.75 -0.64
CA GLU A 158 10.41 -6.09 0.53
C GLU A 158 9.81 -5.51 1.82
N GLN A 159 9.41 -4.22 1.81
CA GLN A 159 8.76 -3.58 2.95
C GLN A 159 7.43 -4.23 3.31
N ILE A 160 6.64 -4.65 2.30
CA ILE A 160 5.39 -5.37 2.54
C ILE A 160 5.67 -6.71 3.22
N LEU A 161 6.62 -7.49 2.71
CA LEU A 161 7.01 -8.78 3.29
C LEU A 161 7.52 -8.61 4.72
N GLN A 162 8.33 -7.59 4.98
CA GLN A 162 8.81 -7.27 6.32
C GLN A 162 7.66 -6.89 7.26
N ASN A 163 6.75 -6.02 6.83
CA ASN A 163 5.58 -5.61 7.62
C ASN A 163 4.70 -6.81 7.97
N ILE A 164 4.42 -7.69 7.00
CA ILE A 164 3.65 -8.91 7.26
C ILE A 164 4.43 -9.84 8.22
N THR A 165 5.75 -9.97 8.05
CA THR A 165 6.59 -10.82 8.92
C THR A 165 6.58 -10.33 10.36
N ASN A 166 6.60 -9.03 10.59
CA ASN A 166 6.61 -8.41 11.91
C ASN A 166 5.22 -8.35 12.56
N ALA A 167 4.14 -8.51 11.77
CA ALA A 167 2.79 -8.55 12.32
C ALA A 167 2.60 -9.77 13.26
N ASP A 168 1.82 -9.58 14.30
CA ASP A 168 1.46 -10.67 15.20
C ASP A 168 0.53 -11.67 14.47
N ALA A 169 0.90 -12.94 14.50
CA ALA A 169 0.14 -14.00 13.85
C ALA A 169 -1.17 -14.31 14.61
N ASP A 170 -1.16 -14.17 15.93
CA ASP A 170 -2.31 -14.49 16.77
C ASP A 170 -3.41 -13.44 16.63
N SER A 171 -3.05 -12.17 16.36
CA SER A 171 -4.01 -11.09 16.10
C SER A 171 -4.43 -10.98 14.62
N TRP A 172 -3.87 -11.81 13.72
CA TRP A 172 -4.17 -11.73 12.30
C TRP A 172 -5.63 -12.07 11.99
N GLY A 173 -6.40 -11.05 11.62
CA GLY A 173 -7.83 -11.21 11.31
C GLY A 173 -8.73 -11.38 12.54
N GLU A 174 -8.21 -11.22 13.77
CA GLU A 174 -8.97 -11.36 15.03
C GLU A 174 -10.23 -10.50 15.04
N ASN A 175 -10.14 -9.28 14.52
CA ASN A 175 -11.27 -8.35 14.45
C ASN A 175 -12.18 -8.56 13.23
N SER A 176 -11.88 -9.50 12.35
CA SER A 176 -12.71 -9.79 11.18
C SER A 176 -13.89 -10.68 11.56
N LEU A 177 -15.10 -10.18 11.35
CA LEU A 177 -16.35 -10.91 11.55
C LEU A 177 -16.88 -11.55 10.25
N GLY A 178 -16.27 -11.22 9.11
CA GLY A 178 -16.59 -11.80 7.82
C GLY A 178 -16.29 -10.86 6.66
N TYR A 179 -16.18 -11.45 5.47
CA TYR A 179 -16.00 -10.70 4.22
C TYR A 179 -16.69 -11.42 3.06
N GLU A 180 -17.01 -10.67 2.02
CA GLU A 180 -17.60 -11.19 0.78
C GLU A 180 -17.00 -10.43 -0.42
N ILE A 181 -16.52 -11.16 -1.43
CA ILE A 181 -16.19 -10.56 -2.72
C ILE A 181 -17.48 -10.38 -3.50
N ARG A 182 -17.91 -9.12 -3.70
CA ARG A 182 -19.17 -8.79 -4.35
C ARG A 182 -19.05 -8.56 -5.86
N GLU A 183 -17.90 -8.03 -6.30
CA GLU A 183 -17.72 -7.68 -7.69
C GLU A 183 -16.24 -7.72 -8.07
N VAL A 184 -15.96 -8.16 -9.30
CA VAL A 184 -14.62 -8.10 -9.91
C VAL A 184 -14.75 -7.52 -11.31
N VAL A 185 -14.04 -6.44 -11.57
CA VAL A 185 -14.01 -5.75 -12.86
C VAL A 185 -12.59 -5.76 -13.41
N THR A 186 -12.43 -6.16 -14.66
CA THR A 186 -11.12 -6.29 -15.32
C THR A 186 -11.02 -5.41 -16.55
N ASP A 187 -10.00 -4.57 -16.62
CA ASP A 187 -9.56 -3.89 -17.82
C ASP A 187 -8.29 -4.58 -18.35
N LEU A 188 -8.45 -5.38 -19.40
CA LEU A 188 -7.32 -6.11 -20.01
C LEU A 188 -6.35 -5.19 -20.76
N THR A 189 -6.83 -4.10 -21.30
CA THR A 189 -5.98 -3.16 -22.05
C THR A 189 -4.94 -2.53 -21.16
N GLN A 190 -5.35 -2.17 -19.94
CA GLN A 190 -4.48 -1.58 -18.93
C GLN A 190 -3.94 -2.61 -17.93
N ARG A 191 -4.38 -3.89 -18.01
CA ARG A 191 -4.07 -4.95 -17.04
C ARG A 191 -4.42 -4.55 -15.61
N ILE A 192 -5.60 -3.97 -15.44
CA ILE A 192 -6.11 -3.53 -14.14
C ILE A 192 -7.28 -4.41 -13.74
N VAL A 193 -7.30 -4.81 -12.48
CA VAL A 193 -8.43 -5.51 -11.85
C VAL A 193 -8.87 -4.73 -10.62
N TYR A 194 -10.17 -4.53 -10.51
CA TYR A 194 -10.81 -4.01 -9.31
C TYR A 194 -11.58 -5.12 -8.63
N VAL A 195 -11.34 -5.30 -7.34
CA VAL A 195 -12.07 -6.24 -6.48
C VAL A 195 -12.81 -5.44 -5.44
N LYS A 196 -14.15 -5.54 -5.46
CA LYS A 196 -15.03 -4.92 -4.47
C LYS A 196 -15.39 -5.94 -3.43
N THR A 197 -15.09 -5.66 -2.16
CA THR A 197 -15.46 -6.48 -1.02
C THR A 197 -16.43 -5.77 -0.11
N TRP A 198 -17.28 -6.54 0.55
CA TRP A 198 -17.96 -6.14 1.78
C TRP A 198 -17.20 -6.80 2.92
N ASP A 199 -16.92 -6.02 3.97
CA ASP A 199 -16.23 -6.47 5.17
C ASP A 199 -17.02 -6.08 6.40
N LYS A 200 -17.03 -6.96 7.38
CA LYS A 200 -17.55 -6.71 8.72
C LYS A 200 -16.46 -6.96 9.74
N SER A 201 -16.25 -6.02 10.63
CA SER A 201 -15.21 -6.12 11.66
C SER A 201 -15.67 -5.51 12.99
N LEU A 202 -14.96 -5.89 14.06
CA LEU A 202 -15.06 -5.29 15.37
C LEU A 202 -14.01 -4.17 15.48
N ASP A 203 -14.42 -2.98 15.94
CA ASP A 203 -13.47 -1.94 16.32
C ASP A 203 -12.95 -2.23 17.72
N GLU A 204 -11.65 -2.48 17.85
CA GLU A 204 -11.02 -2.87 19.12
C GLU A 204 -11.12 -1.80 20.22
N PHE A 205 -11.20 -0.52 19.84
CA PHE A 205 -11.27 0.58 20.80
C PHE A 205 -12.66 0.81 21.34
N SER A 206 -13.69 0.74 20.52
CA SER A 206 -15.08 0.95 20.92
C SER A 206 -15.81 -0.34 21.26
N GLY A 207 -15.34 -1.49 20.81
CA GLY A 207 -16.02 -2.76 20.91
C GLY A 207 -17.29 -2.86 20.05
N LEU A 208 -17.48 -1.94 19.10
CA LEU A 208 -18.64 -1.91 18.21
C LEU A 208 -18.34 -2.58 16.87
N GLU A 209 -19.36 -3.22 16.32
CA GLU A 209 -19.27 -3.80 14.97
C GLU A 209 -19.48 -2.71 13.91
N ALA A 210 -18.72 -2.80 12.83
CA ALA A 210 -18.89 -1.97 11.66
C ALA A 210 -18.80 -2.79 10.38
N GLU A 211 -19.48 -2.33 9.34
CA GLU A 211 -19.38 -2.89 7.99
C GLU A 211 -19.02 -1.80 6.98
N VAL A 212 -18.19 -2.15 6.02
CA VAL A 212 -17.74 -1.24 4.98
C VAL A 212 -17.61 -1.93 3.63
N ILE A 213 -17.63 -1.13 2.58
CA ILE A 213 -17.21 -1.56 1.24
C ILE A 213 -15.76 -1.13 1.03
N ASN A 214 -14.93 -2.08 0.59
CA ASN A 214 -13.59 -1.82 0.12
C ASN A 214 -13.50 -2.02 -1.39
N LEU A 215 -12.66 -1.24 -2.04
CA LEU A 215 -12.31 -1.37 -3.44
C LEU A 215 -10.79 -1.51 -3.55
N THR A 216 -10.31 -2.70 -3.86
CA THR A 216 -8.89 -2.96 -4.08
C THR A 216 -8.59 -2.92 -5.59
N ARG A 217 -7.65 -2.07 -5.98
CA ARG A 217 -7.16 -1.95 -7.34
C ARG A 217 -5.83 -2.68 -7.45
N PHE A 218 -5.75 -3.56 -8.44
CA PHE A 218 -4.51 -4.24 -8.84
C PHE A 218 -4.12 -3.79 -10.23
N GLU A 219 -2.83 -3.58 -10.44
CA GLU A 219 -2.22 -3.43 -11.74
C GLU A 219 -1.20 -4.55 -11.93
N PHE A 220 -1.19 -5.16 -13.10
CA PHE A 220 -0.35 -6.32 -13.39
C PHE A 220 0.71 -5.98 -14.43
N ASP A 221 1.90 -6.52 -14.25
CA ASP A 221 2.96 -6.46 -15.22
C ASP A 221 2.68 -7.36 -16.44
N LYS A 222 3.57 -7.33 -17.42
CA LYS A 222 3.44 -8.17 -18.63
C LYS A 222 3.55 -9.68 -18.37
N ASN A 223 4.06 -10.07 -17.20
CA ASN A 223 4.21 -11.49 -16.80
C ASN A 223 3.03 -11.94 -15.93
N GLY A 224 2.02 -11.10 -15.71
CA GLY A 224 0.85 -11.39 -14.87
C GLY A 224 1.11 -11.31 -13.36
N LYS A 225 2.22 -10.71 -12.93
CA LYS A 225 2.49 -10.44 -11.52
C LYS A 225 1.94 -9.07 -11.11
N VAL A 226 1.54 -8.93 -9.85
CA VAL A 226 1.05 -7.66 -9.30
C VAL A 226 2.17 -6.63 -9.30
N LEU A 227 1.99 -5.56 -10.06
CA LEU A 227 2.90 -4.40 -10.11
C LEU A 227 2.50 -3.34 -9.08
N THR A 228 1.20 -3.03 -8.99
CA THR A 228 0.71 -2.14 -7.95
C THR A 228 -0.56 -2.71 -7.31
N VAL A 229 -0.71 -2.48 -6.03
CA VAL A 229 -1.95 -2.73 -5.30
C VAL A 229 -2.26 -1.53 -4.42
N GLY A 230 -3.53 -1.13 -4.37
CA GLY A 230 -3.99 -0.04 -3.52
C GLY A 230 -5.44 -0.27 -3.12
N ASN A 231 -5.80 0.17 -1.91
CA ASN A 231 -7.14 -0.02 -1.35
C ASN A 231 -7.81 1.31 -1.03
N MET A 232 -9.10 1.38 -1.29
CA MET A 232 -9.99 2.46 -0.86
C MET A 232 -11.12 1.86 -0.02
N SER A 233 -11.43 2.48 1.11
CA SER A 233 -12.44 2.02 2.06
C SER A 233 -13.36 3.16 2.48
N GLU A 234 -14.56 2.82 2.95
CA GLU A 234 -15.53 3.74 3.54
C GLU A 234 -15.14 4.11 4.98
N ASN A 235 -13.91 4.66 5.16
CA ASN A 235 -13.35 4.96 6.49
C ASN A 235 -14.24 5.90 7.32
N GLU A 236 -14.89 6.90 6.72
CA GLU A 236 -15.80 7.79 7.45
C GLU A 236 -17.03 7.02 7.95
N LEU A 237 -17.57 6.12 7.15
CA LEU A 237 -18.70 5.28 7.55
C LEU A 237 -18.31 4.36 8.70
N PHE A 238 -17.12 3.76 8.65
CA PHE A 238 -16.57 2.95 9.74
C PHE A 238 -16.52 3.75 11.05
N LEU A 239 -15.89 4.93 11.02
CA LEU A 239 -15.77 5.79 12.20
C LEU A 239 -17.14 6.17 12.80
N ARG A 240 -18.13 6.47 11.94
CA ARG A 240 -19.48 6.81 12.41
C ARG A 240 -20.18 5.62 13.07
N GLN A 241 -20.01 4.42 12.53
CA GLN A 241 -20.60 3.19 13.10
C GLN A 241 -19.98 2.85 14.46
N THR A 242 -18.70 3.16 14.65
CA THR A 242 -17.94 2.87 15.87
C THR A 242 -17.95 4.02 16.90
N GLY A 243 -18.81 5.01 16.69
CA GLY A 243 -19.05 6.09 17.65
C GLY A 243 -18.03 7.23 17.60
N TRP A 244 -17.10 7.21 16.67
CA TRP A 244 -16.15 8.32 16.48
C TRP A 244 -16.82 9.52 15.82
N SER A 245 -16.42 10.71 16.23
CA SER A 245 -16.86 11.97 15.61
C SER A 245 -15.67 12.71 15.02
N ILE A 246 -15.85 13.21 13.79
CA ILE A 246 -14.89 14.12 13.18
C ILE A 246 -15.23 15.53 13.65
N THR A 247 -14.41 16.09 14.53
CA THR A 247 -14.54 17.48 14.99
C THR A 247 -13.60 18.39 14.21
N ARG A 248 -14.06 19.65 13.99
CA ARG A 248 -13.24 20.70 13.36
C ARG A 248 -12.49 21.49 14.40
#